data_f6bac09f40e2bfe2aa985d57be44b8ff
#
_entry.id   f6bac09f40e2bfe2aa985d57be44b8ff
#
_cell.length_a   1.000
_cell.length_b   1.000
_cell.length_c   1.000
_cell.angle_alpha   90.00
_cell.angle_beta   90.00
_cell.angle_gamma   90.00
#
_symmetry.space_group_name_H-M   'P 1'
#
loop_
_entity.id
_entity.type
_entity.pdbx_description
1 polymer ?
#
loop_
_entity_poly.entity_id
_entity_poly.type
_entity_poly.pdbx_seq_one_letter_code
_entity_poly.pdbx_strand_id
1 'polypeptide(L)'
;MNRQIAAGVMILGSAILLSGCQVTEERQRETAYTSASSQTETEIDENLIVVGVSQVGAESDWRIAQTNSIKESLTAENGFYMIFDNAQQKQENQIKAIRNFILQEVDYIVLDPIVMSGWDNVLQNAKEAEIPVILVDRDVEVEDDSLYVTSIVTDSETEGKNAGSWLEDYLKDQGRADEEINIVMLLGTEGASAQIGRTEGFTEIAGQHENWKILEQIGGDFTQAKGRESMETLLKKYDDIDVVISENDNMTFGAIDAIQDAGRSCGPGGDMIMISFDAVQAALEAMQAGEINADFECNPLQGPKLAETIKRLENGEEVEKVQYIEETYFDTTMDLETLIRGRAY
;
A
#
# COMPACT_ATOMS: atom_id res chain seq x y z
N MET A 1 7.28 -15.32 -32.81
CA MET A 1 6.50 -14.12 -33.21
C MET A 1 7.08 -12.96 -32.43
N ASN A 2 7.71 -11.97 -33.06
CA ASN A 2 8.37 -10.86 -32.37
C ASN A 2 7.30 -9.94 -31.75
N ARG A 3 7.28 -9.81 -30.44
CA ARG A 3 6.41 -8.87 -29.74
C ARG A 3 7.05 -7.47 -29.76
N GLN A 4 6.38 -6.48 -30.35
CA GLN A 4 6.81 -5.08 -30.34
C GLN A 4 5.88 -4.27 -29.41
N ILE A 5 6.46 -3.70 -28.34
CA ILE A 5 5.74 -2.81 -27.43
C ILE A 5 6.13 -1.36 -27.74
N ALA A 6 5.16 -0.56 -28.17
CA ALA A 6 5.35 0.87 -28.46
C ALA A 6 5.05 1.74 -27.23
N ALA A 7 6.09 2.32 -26.62
CA ALA A 7 5.93 3.32 -25.56
C ALA A 7 5.78 4.72 -26.15
N GLY A 8 4.56 5.27 -26.14
CA GLY A 8 4.27 6.62 -26.62
C GLY A 8 4.48 7.68 -25.52
N VAL A 9 5.51 8.53 -25.66
CA VAL A 9 5.69 9.73 -24.85
C VAL A 9 5.25 10.94 -25.67
N MET A 10 4.19 11.64 -25.23
CA MET A 10 3.75 12.92 -25.81
C MET A 10 4.49 14.08 -25.14
N ILE A 11 5.37 14.76 -25.88
CA ILE A 11 5.98 16.02 -25.47
C ILE A 11 5.23 17.17 -26.15
N LEU A 12 4.56 18.01 -25.36
CA LEU A 12 4.00 19.29 -25.81
C LEU A 12 5.13 20.32 -25.91
N GLY A 13 5.45 20.71 -27.13
CA GLY A 13 6.33 21.85 -27.40
C GLY A 13 5.54 23.16 -27.53
N SER A 14 5.81 24.12 -26.65
CA SER A 14 5.28 25.49 -26.77
C SER A 14 6.11 26.29 -27.75
N ALA A 15 5.48 26.80 -28.81
CA ALA A 15 6.09 27.72 -29.76
C ALA A 15 5.97 29.18 -29.27
N ILE A 16 7.09 29.86 -29.14
CA ILE A 16 7.14 31.31 -28.95
C ILE A 16 7.50 31.97 -30.30
N LEU A 17 6.59 32.82 -30.80
CA LEU A 17 6.79 33.65 -31.97
C LEU A 17 7.51 34.93 -31.56
N LEU A 18 8.63 35.25 -32.20
CA LEU A 18 9.19 36.60 -32.24
C LEU A 18 9.54 36.97 -33.70
N SER A 19 8.92 38.03 -34.16
CA SER A 19 9.11 38.68 -35.46
C SER A 19 10.37 39.53 -35.48
N GLY A 20 11.04 39.60 -36.65
CA GLY A 20 12.06 40.60 -36.92
C GLY A 20 12.77 40.38 -38.26
N CYS A 21 12.56 41.31 -39.22
CA CYS A 21 13.05 41.36 -40.61
C CYS A 21 14.57 41.51 -40.73
N GLN A 22 15.20 40.96 -41.74
CA GLN A 22 15.62 41.50 -43.05
C GLN A 22 16.76 40.67 -43.66
N VAL A 23 16.53 40.28 -44.87
CA VAL A 23 17.30 40.07 -46.11
C VAL A 23 18.83 40.19 -46.07
N THR A 24 19.53 39.11 -46.53
CA THR A 24 20.48 39.14 -47.69
C THR A 24 20.78 37.69 -48.16
N GLU A 25 20.81 37.54 -49.49
CA GLU A 25 21.16 36.32 -50.22
C GLU A 25 22.59 35.88 -49.98
N GLU A 26 22.87 34.56 -49.91
CA GLU A 26 23.71 33.81 -50.84
C GLU A 26 23.98 32.38 -50.41
N ARG A 27 23.75 31.52 -51.40
CA ARG A 27 24.35 30.18 -51.64
C ARG A 27 24.02 28.98 -50.76
N GLN A 28 23.27 28.17 -51.43
CA GLN A 28 23.21 26.69 -51.40
C GLN A 28 24.40 26.00 -50.76
N ARG A 29 24.10 25.20 -49.71
CA ARG A 29 24.61 23.88 -49.47
C ARG A 29 23.49 23.06 -48.84
N GLU A 30 22.94 22.15 -49.63
CA GLU A 30 22.20 20.99 -49.14
C GLU A 30 23.11 20.21 -48.19
N THR A 31 22.79 20.24 -46.91
CA THR A 31 23.17 19.19 -45.99
C THR A 31 21.87 18.62 -45.50
N ALA A 32 21.55 17.45 -46.01
CA ALA A 32 20.47 16.62 -45.52
C ALA A 32 20.71 16.34 -44.03
N TYR A 33 19.93 17.01 -43.15
CA TYR A 33 19.76 16.59 -41.78
C TYR A 33 18.79 15.41 -41.78
N THR A 34 19.34 14.21 -41.98
CA THR A 34 18.69 12.99 -41.53
C THR A 34 18.73 13.01 -40.02
N SER A 35 17.69 13.55 -39.38
CA SER A 35 17.41 13.29 -37.98
C SER A 35 16.98 11.83 -37.88
N ALA A 36 17.97 10.94 -37.75
CA ALA A 36 17.73 9.61 -37.21
C ALA A 36 17.35 9.78 -35.74
N SER A 37 16.06 9.91 -35.45
CA SER A 37 15.55 9.53 -34.14
C SER A 37 15.73 8.02 -34.03
N SER A 38 16.88 7.59 -33.52
CA SER A 38 17.03 6.23 -33.02
C SER A 38 16.13 6.12 -31.78
N GLN A 39 14.85 5.79 -31.99
CA GLN A 39 14.12 5.08 -30.97
C GLN A 39 14.84 3.72 -30.87
N THR A 40 15.64 3.56 -29.86
CA THR A 40 16.08 2.25 -29.42
C THR A 40 14.80 1.55 -28.94
N GLU A 41 14.15 0.80 -29.82
CA GLU A 41 13.23 -0.26 -29.41
C GLU A 41 14.07 -1.18 -28.54
N THR A 42 13.81 -1.18 -27.24
CA THR A 42 14.39 -2.15 -26.35
C THR A 42 13.70 -3.46 -26.70
N GLU A 43 14.37 -4.31 -27.50
CA GLU A 43 13.89 -5.68 -27.69
C GLU A 43 13.89 -6.33 -26.31
N ILE A 44 12.69 -6.69 -25.84
CA ILE A 44 12.54 -7.48 -24.62
C ILE A 44 13.04 -8.88 -24.96
N ASP A 45 13.90 -9.44 -24.11
CA ASP A 45 14.32 -10.82 -24.24
C ASP A 45 13.07 -11.72 -24.22
N GLU A 46 12.84 -12.46 -25.30
CA GLU A 46 11.66 -13.33 -25.49
C GLU A 46 11.55 -14.43 -24.41
N ASN A 47 12.59 -14.63 -23.63
CA ASN A 47 12.60 -15.60 -22.52
C ASN A 47 12.14 -14.99 -21.18
N LEU A 48 11.92 -13.67 -21.10
CA LEU A 48 11.47 -13.03 -19.86
C LEU A 48 9.94 -13.08 -19.74
N ILE A 49 9.46 -13.38 -18.53
CA ILE A 49 8.05 -13.30 -18.17
C ILE A 49 7.68 -11.81 -18.04
N VAL A 50 6.73 -11.35 -18.85
CA VAL A 50 6.28 -9.95 -18.84
C VAL A 50 5.17 -9.77 -17.80
N VAL A 51 5.43 -8.96 -16.78
CA VAL A 51 4.49 -8.73 -15.66
C VAL A 51 4.04 -7.28 -15.63
N GLY A 52 2.75 -7.02 -15.82
CA GLY A 52 2.15 -5.71 -15.60
C GLY A 52 1.76 -5.53 -14.13
N VAL A 53 2.35 -4.57 -13.44
CA VAL A 53 2.09 -4.29 -12.02
C VAL A 53 1.34 -2.97 -11.87
N SER A 54 0.11 -3.01 -11.34
CA SER A 54 -0.69 -1.84 -11.02
C SER A 54 -0.69 -1.60 -9.51
N GLN A 55 0.11 -0.62 -9.08
CA GLN A 55 0.30 -0.23 -7.68
C GLN A 55 -0.66 0.88 -7.28
N VAL A 56 -1.12 0.89 -6.00
CA VAL A 56 -1.98 1.91 -5.41
C VAL A 56 -1.40 3.31 -5.57
N GLY A 57 -0.19 3.52 -5.05
CA GLY A 57 0.41 4.84 -4.95
C GLY A 57 1.81 4.82 -4.32
N ALA A 58 2.08 5.85 -3.53
CA ALA A 58 3.24 5.98 -2.66
C ALA A 58 2.81 6.80 -1.42
N GLU A 59 1.68 6.39 -0.84
CA GLU A 59 0.97 7.11 0.22
C GLU A 59 1.62 6.94 1.59
N SER A 60 2.42 5.90 1.78
CA SER A 60 3.04 5.54 3.05
C SER A 60 4.45 4.97 2.86
N ASP A 61 5.24 4.95 3.92
CA ASP A 61 6.57 4.33 3.94
C ASP A 61 6.46 2.83 3.69
N TRP A 62 5.43 2.18 4.26
CA TRP A 62 5.11 0.78 4.00
C TRP A 62 4.90 0.53 2.50
N ARG A 63 4.09 1.36 1.81
CA ARG A 63 3.82 1.22 0.38
C ARG A 63 5.07 1.38 -0.48
N ILE A 64 5.98 2.26 -0.07
CA ILE A 64 7.27 2.43 -0.73
C ILE A 64 8.11 1.16 -0.58
N ALA A 65 8.14 0.58 0.63
CA ALA A 65 8.87 -0.66 0.90
C ALA A 65 8.30 -1.84 0.09
N GLN A 66 6.98 -1.99 0.01
CA GLN A 66 6.33 -3.03 -0.80
C GLN A 66 6.65 -2.86 -2.29
N THR A 67 6.54 -1.63 -2.80
CA THR A 67 6.92 -1.32 -4.19
C THR A 67 8.36 -1.72 -4.49
N ASN A 68 9.29 -1.41 -3.58
CA ASN A 68 10.70 -1.78 -3.73
C ASN A 68 10.89 -3.30 -3.71
N SER A 69 10.24 -3.99 -2.78
CA SER A 69 10.27 -5.45 -2.69
C SER A 69 9.83 -6.13 -4.00
N ILE A 70 8.72 -5.65 -4.59
CA ILE A 70 8.23 -6.15 -5.88
C ILE A 70 9.24 -5.86 -7.01
N LYS A 71 9.77 -4.62 -7.08
CA LYS A 71 10.75 -4.21 -8.10
C LYS A 71 12.05 -5.00 -8.02
N GLU A 72 12.55 -5.26 -6.83
CA GLU A 72 13.75 -6.05 -6.59
C GLU A 72 13.57 -7.53 -6.93
N SER A 73 12.35 -8.04 -6.83
CA SER A 73 12.02 -9.43 -7.12
C SER A 73 11.72 -9.68 -8.60
N LEU A 74 11.07 -8.74 -9.30
CA LEU A 74 10.68 -8.87 -10.70
C LEU A 74 11.71 -8.24 -11.65
N THR A 75 12.95 -8.72 -11.59
CA THR A 75 14.08 -8.24 -12.42
C THR A 75 14.41 -9.20 -13.55
N ALA A 76 15.13 -8.71 -14.56
CA ALA A 76 15.62 -9.54 -15.66
C ALA A 76 16.53 -10.68 -15.19
N GLU A 77 17.33 -10.46 -14.16
CA GLU A 77 18.18 -11.48 -13.54
C GLU A 77 17.35 -12.62 -12.94
N ASN A 78 16.16 -12.30 -12.45
CA ASN A 78 15.20 -13.26 -11.91
C ASN A 78 14.27 -13.87 -12.98
N GLY A 79 14.40 -13.47 -14.25
CA GLY A 79 13.61 -13.96 -15.37
C GLY A 79 12.37 -13.15 -15.69
N PHE A 80 12.27 -11.90 -15.24
CA PHE A 80 11.09 -11.06 -15.41
C PHE A 80 11.37 -9.76 -16.16
N TYR A 81 10.37 -9.28 -16.89
CA TYR A 81 10.31 -7.91 -17.39
C TYR A 81 9.06 -7.25 -16.82
N MET A 82 9.25 -6.31 -15.89
CA MET A 82 8.16 -5.65 -15.19
C MET A 82 7.76 -4.35 -15.90
N ILE A 83 6.45 -4.18 -16.15
CA ILE A 83 5.81 -2.92 -16.56
C ILE A 83 5.06 -2.38 -15.35
N PHE A 84 5.56 -1.28 -14.77
CA PHE A 84 5.03 -0.72 -13.53
C PHE A 84 4.14 0.50 -13.80
N ASP A 85 2.95 0.51 -13.22
CA ASP A 85 2.03 1.65 -13.21
C ASP A 85 1.70 2.06 -11.76
N ASN A 86 1.81 3.35 -11.48
CA ASN A 86 1.42 3.95 -10.18
C ASN A 86 0.09 4.67 -10.36
N ALA A 87 -0.94 4.16 -9.73
CA ALA A 87 -2.31 4.66 -9.88
C ALA A 87 -2.58 6.00 -9.17
N GLN A 88 -1.64 6.51 -8.36
CA GLN A 88 -1.81 7.77 -7.62
C GLN A 88 -3.10 7.79 -6.78
N GLN A 89 -3.38 6.68 -6.10
CA GLN A 89 -4.57 6.46 -5.26
C GLN A 89 -5.91 6.65 -6.01
N LYS A 90 -5.94 6.30 -7.31
CA LYS A 90 -7.16 6.40 -8.14
C LYS A 90 -7.46 5.09 -8.82
N GLN A 91 -8.58 4.46 -8.45
CA GLN A 91 -9.02 3.20 -9.06
C GLN A 91 -9.17 3.31 -10.59
N GLU A 92 -9.63 4.44 -11.10
CA GLU A 92 -9.74 4.67 -12.54
C GLU A 92 -8.40 4.58 -13.29
N ASN A 93 -7.28 4.89 -12.62
CA ASN A 93 -5.96 4.72 -13.18
C ASN A 93 -5.55 3.24 -13.20
N GLN A 94 -5.86 2.49 -12.14
CA GLN A 94 -5.64 1.04 -12.12
C GLN A 94 -6.43 0.32 -13.22
N ILE A 95 -7.70 0.68 -13.39
CA ILE A 95 -8.53 0.14 -14.48
C ILE A 95 -7.93 0.45 -15.85
N LYS A 96 -7.38 1.65 -16.05
CA LYS A 96 -6.66 2.02 -17.30
C LYS A 96 -5.37 1.22 -17.45
N ALA A 97 -4.59 1.05 -16.38
CA ALA A 97 -3.36 0.28 -16.38
C ALA A 97 -3.61 -1.18 -16.78
N ILE A 98 -4.61 -1.84 -16.18
CA ILE A 98 -5.00 -3.22 -16.52
C ILE A 98 -5.37 -3.34 -18.01
N ARG A 99 -6.18 -2.41 -18.54
CA ARG A 99 -6.51 -2.40 -19.97
C ARG A 99 -5.30 -2.23 -20.87
N ASN A 100 -4.34 -1.40 -20.45
CA ASN A 100 -3.08 -1.22 -21.17
C ASN A 100 -2.21 -2.47 -21.13
N PHE A 101 -2.16 -3.18 -19.99
CA PHE A 101 -1.44 -4.45 -19.87
C PHE A 101 -2.06 -5.52 -20.78
N ILE A 102 -3.39 -5.60 -20.85
CA ILE A 102 -4.09 -6.48 -21.80
C ILE A 102 -3.72 -6.18 -23.24
N LEU A 103 -3.71 -4.89 -23.65
CA LEU A 103 -3.32 -4.47 -25.00
C LEU A 103 -1.85 -4.75 -25.32
N GLN A 104 -0.99 -4.81 -24.32
CA GLN A 104 0.43 -5.14 -24.44
C GLN A 104 0.69 -6.64 -24.37
N GLU A 105 -0.36 -7.45 -24.18
CA GLU A 105 -0.29 -8.90 -24.09
C GLU A 105 0.75 -9.38 -23.07
N VAL A 106 0.72 -8.77 -21.84
CA VAL A 106 1.59 -9.22 -20.75
C VAL A 106 1.26 -10.65 -20.34
N ASP A 107 2.23 -11.37 -19.75
CA ASP A 107 2.01 -12.76 -19.34
C ASP A 107 1.23 -12.84 -18.01
N TYR A 108 1.40 -11.85 -17.12
CA TYR A 108 0.69 -11.73 -15.82
C TYR A 108 0.32 -10.29 -15.53
N ILE A 109 -0.82 -10.11 -14.87
CA ILE A 109 -1.20 -8.84 -14.24
C ILE A 109 -1.13 -9.01 -12.73
N VAL A 110 -0.40 -8.12 -12.05
CA VAL A 110 -0.37 -7.99 -10.59
C VAL A 110 -1.16 -6.73 -10.24
N LEU A 111 -2.16 -6.89 -9.41
CA LEU A 111 -3.03 -5.81 -8.96
C LEU A 111 -2.95 -5.68 -7.43
N ASP A 112 -2.59 -4.49 -6.97
CA ASP A 112 -2.74 -4.05 -5.59
C ASP A 112 -3.96 -3.12 -5.54
N PRO A 113 -5.17 -3.60 -5.20
CA PRO A 113 -6.39 -2.83 -5.39
C PRO A 113 -6.55 -1.73 -4.35
N ILE A 114 -6.96 -0.52 -4.80
CA ILE A 114 -7.22 0.61 -3.89
C ILE A 114 -8.41 0.31 -2.97
N VAL A 115 -9.48 -0.25 -3.53
CA VAL A 115 -10.73 -0.62 -2.84
C VAL A 115 -11.19 -1.99 -3.29
N MET A 116 -12.08 -2.63 -2.53
CA MET A 116 -12.55 -3.99 -2.84
C MET A 116 -13.48 -4.06 -4.05
N SER A 117 -14.34 -3.06 -4.27
CA SER A 117 -15.42 -3.13 -5.25
C SER A 117 -15.09 -2.55 -6.62
N GLY A 118 -15.85 -2.95 -7.66
CA GLY A 118 -15.81 -2.33 -8.99
C GLY A 118 -14.81 -2.95 -9.97
N TRP A 119 -14.34 -4.16 -9.70
CA TRP A 119 -13.29 -4.83 -10.49
C TRP A 119 -13.82 -5.81 -11.54
N ASP A 120 -15.07 -6.33 -11.39
CA ASP A 120 -15.63 -7.42 -12.21
C ASP A 120 -15.38 -7.22 -13.70
N ASN A 121 -15.72 -6.04 -14.25
CA ASN A 121 -15.61 -5.78 -15.68
C ASN A 121 -14.17 -5.82 -16.21
N VAL A 122 -13.22 -5.23 -15.49
CA VAL A 122 -11.84 -5.16 -15.98
C VAL A 122 -11.10 -6.47 -15.77
N LEU A 123 -11.38 -7.20 -14.68
CA LEU A 123 -10.86 -8.55 -14.46
C LEU A 123 -11.47 -9.55 -15.42
N GLN A 124 -12.76 -9.42 -15.77
CA GLN A 124 -13.37 -10.20 -16.85
C GLN A 124 -12.65 -9.99 -18.19
N ASN A 125 -12.27 -8.75 -18.52
CA ASN A 125 -11.52 -8.48 -19.74
C ASN A 125 -10.13 -9.17 -19.72
N ALA A 126 -9.43 -9.20 -18.56
CA ALA A 126 -8.17 -9.92 -18.42
C ALA A 126 -8.35 -11.43 -18.60
N LYS A 127 -9.42 -12.01 -18.00
CA LYS A 127 -9.79 -13.42 -18.14
C LYS A 127 -10.10 -13.78 -19.60
N GLU A 128 -10.86 -12.94 -20.33
CA GLU A 128 -11.16 -13.14 -21.76
C GLU A 128 -9.92 -13.04 -22.65
N ALA A 129 -8.92 -12.28 -22.24
CA ALA A 129 -7.62 -12.21 -22.87
C ALA A 129 -6.67 -13.35 -22.47
N GLU A 130 -7.13 -14.27 -21.61
CA GLU A 130 -6.36 -15.39 -21.06
C GLU A 130 -5.11 -14.93 -20.27
N ILE A 131 -5.15 -13.72 -19.68
CA ILE A 131 -4.07 -13.17 -18.85
C ILE A 131 -4.41 -13.37 -17.36
N PRO A 132 -3.66 -14.20 -16.64
CA PRO A 132 -3.88 -14.44 -15.21
C PRO A 132 -3.60 -13.18 -14.37
N VAL A 133 -4.49 -12.93 -13.39
CA VAL A 133 -4.37 -11.84 -12.44
C VAL A 133 -3.98 -12.40 -11.08
N ILE A 134 -2.99 -11.78 -10.43
CA ILE A 134 -2.56 -12.04 -9.05
C ILE A 134 -2.82 -10.79 -8.24
N LEU A 135 -3.54 -10.92 -7.13
CA LEU A 135 -3.73 -9.84 -6.17
C LEU A 135 -2.57 -9.81 -5.17
N VAL A 136 -2.17 -8.62 -4.76
CA VAL A 136 -1.16 -8.43 -3.70
C VAL A 136 -1.66 -7.41 -2.68
N ASP A 137 -1.26 -7.57 -1.42
CA ASP A 137 -1.60 -6.73 -0.27
C ASP A 137 -3.09 -6.73 0.07
N ARG A 138 -3.95 -6.40 -0.88
CA ARG A 138 -5.39 -6.19 -0.69
C ARG A 138 -6.21 -7.13 -1.57
N ASP A 139 -7.42 -7.42 -1.11
CA ASP A 139 -8.39 -8.24 -1.83
C ASP A 139 -9.41 -7.41 -2.61
N VAL A 140 -10.15 -8.10 -3.48
CA VAL A 140 -11.28 -7.57 -4.24
C VAL A 140 -12.57 -8.31 -3.89
N GLU A 141 -13.69 -7.60 -3.95
CA GLU A 141 -15.02 -8.18 -3.91
C GLU A 141 -15.56 -8.33 -5.36
N VAL A 142 -15.66 -9.56 -5.83
CA VAL A 142 -16.11 -9.90 -7.18
C VAL A 142 -17.17 -11.00 -7.14
N GLU A 143 -18.05 -11.04 -8.14
CA GLU A 143 -19.09 -12.05 -8.24
C GLU A 143 -18.55 -13.46 -8.61
N ASP A 144 -17.44 -13.51 -9.33
CA ASP A 144 -16.76 -14.74 -9.79
C ASP A 144 -15.30 -14.73 -9.32
N ASP A 145 -14.99 -15.56 -8.34
CA ASP A 145 -13.64 -15.69 -7.78
C ASP A 145 -12.60 -16.23 -8.77
N SER A 146 -13.03 -16.79 -9.89
CA SER A 146 -12.15 -17.23 -10.99
C SER A 146 -11.59 -16.06 -11.83
N LEU A 147 -11.95 -14.80 -11.52
CA LEU A 147 -11.42 -13.61 -12.18
C LEU A 147 -9.97 -13.29 -11.79
N TYR A 148 -9.45 -13.90 -10.73
CA TYR A 148 -8.03 -13.87 -10.38
C TYR A 148 -7.56 -15.26 -9.96
N VAL A 149 -6.26 -15.51 -10.08
CA VAL A 149 -5.68 -16.82 -9.79
C VAL A 149 -5.48 -17.03 -8.29
N THR A 150 -4.85 -16.05 -7.65
CA THR A 150 -4.49 -16.09 -6.23
C THR A 150 -4.36 -14.68 -5.66
N SER A 151 -4.51 -14.56 -4.35
CA SER A 151 -4.14 -13.35 -3.60
C SER A 151 -2.99 -13.64 -2.63
N ILE A 152 -2.03 -12.70 -2.54
CA ILE A 152 -0.91 -12.71 -1.59
C ILE A 152 -1.16 -11.51 -0.67
N VAL A 153 -1.73 -11.78 0.50
CA VAL A 153 -2.37 -10.75 1.34
C VAL A 153 -2.01 -10.91 2.81
N THR A 154 -2.32 -9.88 3.58
CA THR A 154 -2.33 -9.87 5.04
C THR A 154 -3.69 -10.33 5.54
N ASP A 155 -3.73 -11.02 6.69
CA ASP A 155 -4.97 -11.29 7.44
C ASP A 155 -5.33 -10.08 8.32
N SER A 156 -5.83 -9.02 7.70
CA SER A 156 -6.11 -7.76 8.37
C SER A 156 -7.20 -7.86 9.45
N GLU A 157 -8.12 -8.81 9.33
CA GLU A 157 -9.11 -9.08 10.38
C GLU A 157 -8.45 -9.67 11.63
N THR A 158 -7.51 -10.60 11.44
CA THR A 158 -6.70 -11.16 12.52
C THR A 158 -5.79 -10.09 13.14
N GLU A 159 -5.19 -9.18 12.36
CA GLU A 159 -4.44 -8.04 12.90
C GLU A 159 -5.30 -7.19 13.83
N GLY A 160 -6.52 -6.82 13.40
CA GLY A 160 -7.47 -6.07 14.21
C GLY A 160 -7.86 -6.78 15.51
N LYS A 161 -8.14 -8.09 15.45
CA LYS A 161 -8.43 -8.92 16.64
C LYS A 161 -7.25 -8.99 17.60
N ASN A 162 -6.05 -9.14 17.07
CA ASN A 162 -4.83 -9.16 17.88
C ASN A 162 -4.61 -7.82 18.60
N ALA A 163 -4.88 -6.68 17.93
CA ALA A 163 -4.82 -5.37 18.54
C ALA A 163 -5.82 -5.20 19.70
N GLY A 164 -7.05 -5.66 19.50
CA GLY A 164 -8.08 -5.67 20.57
C GLY A 164 -7.69 -6.56 21.75
N SER A 165 -7.21 -7.77 21.48
CA SER A 165 -6.78 -8.72 22.51
C SER A 165 -5.55 -8.22 23.28
N TRP A 166 -4.58 -7.61 22.57
CA TRP A 166 -3.44 -6.96 23.21
C TRP A 166 -3.88 -5.82 24.15
N LEU A 167 -4.82 -4.99 23.72
CA LEU A 167 -5.34 -3.90 24.54
C LEU A 167 -6.04 -4.43 25.82
N GLU A 168 -6.80 -5.53 25.70
CA GLU A 168 -7.43 -6.18 26.86
C GLU A 168 -6.38 -6.60 27.88
N ASP A 169 -5.33 -7.30 27.44
CA ASP A 169 -4.27 -7.76 28.35
C ASP A 169 -3.46 -6.59 28.92
N TYR A 170 -3.17 -5.58 28.10
CA TYR A 170 -2.48 -4.38 28.56
C TYR A 170 -3.25 -3.63 29.65
N LEU A 171 -4.57 -3.43 29.49
CA LEU A 171 -5.42 -2.79 30.50
C LEU A 171 -5.52 -3.60 31.78
N LYS A 172 -5.56 -4.94 31.69
CA LYS A 172 -5.50 -5.82 32.87
C LYS A 172 -4.19 -5.62 33.66
N ASP A 173 -3.07 -5.61 32.94
CA ASP A 173 -1.74 -5.47 33.55
C ASP A 173 -1.56 -4.09 34.19
N GLN A 174 -2.22 -3.07 33.65
CA GLN A 174 -2.28 -1.72 34.24
C GLN A 174 -3.29 -1.58 35.38
N GLY A 175 -4.11 -2.61 35.67
CA GLY A 175 -5.18 -2.56 36.66
C GLY A 175 -6.38 -1.74 36.25
N ARG A 176 -6.57 -1.48 34.96
CA ARG A 176 -7.62 -0.64 34.35
C ARG A 176 -8.75 -1.44 33.69
N ALA A 177 -8.81 -2.76 33.89
CA ALA A 177 -9.76 -3.64 33.21
C ALA A 177 -11.24 -3.27 33.44
N ASP A 178 -11.55 -2.68 34.60
CA ASP A 178 -12.93 -2.29 35.00
C ASP A 178 -13.24 -0.80 34.75
N GLU A 179 -12.29 -0.03 34.21
CA GLU A 179 -12.48 1.39 33.87
C GLU A 179 -13.27 1.57 32.60
N GLU A 180 -13.99 2.67 32.44
CA GLU A 180 -14.55 3.10 31.17
C GLU A 180 -13.40 3.53 30.25
N ILE A 181 -13.31 2.98 29.06
CA ILE A 181 -12.22 3.22 28.09
C ILE A 181 -12.80 3.88 26.84
N ASN A 182 -12.42 5.11 26.59
CA ASN A 182 -12.85 5.92 25.45
C ASN A 182 -11.85 5.76 24.29
N ILE A 183 -12.29 5.16 23.18
CA ILE A 183 -11.48 4.76 22.05
C ILE A 183 -11.84 5.62 20.85
N VAL A 184 -10.85 6.11 20.11
CA VAL A 184 -11.02 6.69 18.78
C VAL A 184 -10.22 5.87 17.76
N MET A 185 -10.71 5.82 16.51
CA MET A 185 -10.05 5.07 15.46
C MET A 185 -9.77 5.99 14.26
N LEU A 186 -8.52 5.97 13.78
CA LEU A 186 -8.10 6.57 12.52
C LEU A 186 -8.10 5.48 11.46
N LEU A 187 -9.04 5.57 10.53
CA LEU A 187 -9.26 4.55 9.52
C LEU A 187 -8.39 4.80 8.28
N GLY A 188 -7.98 3.72 7.65
CA GLY A 188 -7.33 3.76 6.34
C GLY A 188 -8.23 4.28 5.22
N THR A 189 -7.87 3.97 3.97
CA THR A 189 -8.69 4.30 2.80
C THR A 189 -10.01 3.55 2.86
N GLU A 190 -11.12 4.27 2.87
CA GLU A 190 -12.46 3.69 2.95
C GLU A 190 -12.71 2.70 1.81
N GLY A 191 -13.14 1.50 2.16
CA GLY A 191 -13.41 0.42 1.22
C GLY A 191 -12.19 -0.41 0.81
N ALA A 192 -11.00 -0.15 1.37
CA ALA A 192 -9.86 -1.05 1.25
C ALA A 192 -10.01 -2.25 2.18
N SER A 193 -9.61 -3.45 1.72
CA SER A 193 -9.74 -4.67 2.54
C SER A 193 -8.96 -4.58 3.85
N ALA A 194 -7.77 -3.97 3.85
CA ALA A 194 -6.99 -3.74 5.06
C ALA A 194 -7.72 -2.86 6.08
N GLN A 195 -8.36 -1.76 5.62
CA GLN A 195 -9.16 -0.91 6.49
C GLN A 195 -10.37 -1.66 7.06
N ILE A 196 -11.12 -2.36 6.21
CA ILE A 196 -12.31 -3.12 6.63
C ILE A 196 -11.93 -4.18 7.66
N GLY A 197 -10.90 -4.99 7.36
CA GLY A 197 -10.47 -6.08 8.23
C GLY A 197 -9.97 -5.57 9.59
N ARG A 198 -9.09 -4.58 9.64
CA ARG A 198 -8.59 -4.01 10.89
C ARG A 198 -9.72 -3.42 11.74
N THR A 199 -10.63 -2.67 11.11
CA THR A 199 -11.81 -2.12 11.80
C THR A 199 -12.72 -3.21 12.35
N GLU A 200 -13.10 -4.21 11.54
CA GLU A 200 -14.01 -5.29 11.94
C GLU A 200 -13.39 -6.14 13.05
N GLY A 201 -12.12 -6.55 12.87
CA GLY A 201 -11.42 -7.36 13.85
C GLY A 201 -11.31 -6.67 15.21
N PHE A 202 -10.87 -5.40 15.25
CA PHE A 202 -10.80 -4.64 16.51
C PHE A 202 -12.18 -4.44 17.14
N THR A 203 -13.18 -4.09 16.33
CA THR A 203 -14.56 -3.82 16.80
C THR A 203 -15.20 -5.08 17.35
N GLU A 204 -14.91 -6.27 16.80
CA GLU A 204 -15.38 -7.56 17.33
C GLU A 204 -14.91 -7.79 18.76
N ILE A 205 -13.63 -7.53 19.04
CA ILE A 205 -13.09 -7.67 20.40
C ILE A 205 -13.64 -6.57 21.30
N ALA A 206 -13.65 -5.30 20.85
CA ALA A 206 -14.17 -4.19 21.61
C ALA A 206 -15.64 -4.41 22.02
N GLY A 207 -16.45 -5.03 21.16
CA GLY A 207 -17.85 -5.37 21.42
C GLY A 207 -18.06 -6.41 22.54
N GLN A 208 -17.02 -7.10 23.00
CA GLN A 208 -17.07 -8.02 24.13
C GLN A 208 -16.92 -7.31 25.49
N HIS A 209 -16.57 -6.02 25.50
CA HIS A 209 -16.33 -5.21 26.67
C HIS A 209 -17.38 -4.09 26.82
N GLU A 210 -18.27 -4.21 27.79
CA GLU A 210 -19.35 -3.21 28.03
C GLU A 210 -18.80 -1.82 28.42
N ASN A 211 -17.58 -1.78 28.94
CA ASN A 211 -16.90 -0.57 29.39
C ASN A 211 -15.99 0.08 28.32
N TRP A 212 -15.85 -0.53 27.15
CA TRP A 212 -15.12 0.09 26.02
C TRP A 212 -16.10 0.84 25.13
N LYS A 213 -15.77 2.10 24.84
CA LYS A 213 -16.61 3.00 24.02
C LYS A 213 -15.84 3.51 22.83
N ILE A 214 -16.15 3.00 21.65
CA ILE A 214 -15.66 3.60 20.40
C ILE A 214 -16.44 4.91 20.19
N LEU A 215 -15.80 6.06 20.50
CA LEU A 215 -16.40 7.38 20.40
C LEU A 215 -16.61 7.81 18.96
N GLU A 216 -15.62 7.57 18.11
CA GLU A 216 -15.65 7.93 16.69
C GLU A 216 -14.63 7.12 15.88
N GLN A 217 -14.99 6.88 14.64
CA GLN A 217 -14.14 6.32 13.58
C GLN A 217 -14.05 7.37 12.47
N ILE A 218 -12.84 7.79 12.09
CA ILE A 218 -12.63 8.88 11.12
C ILE A 218 -11.54 8.51 10.11
N GLY A 219 -11.80 8.76 8.83
CA GLY A 219 -10.87 8.42 7.73
C GLY A 219 -9.58 9.24 7.78
N GLY A 220 -8.45 8.60 7.50
CA GLY A 220 -7.13 9.18 7.40
C GLY A 220 -6.37 8.75 6.14
N ASP A 221 -7.02 7.95 5.27
CA ASP A 221 -6.55 7.57 3.92
C ASP A 221 -5.14 6.96 3.89
N PHE A 222 -4.68 6.35 4.99
CA PHE A 222 -3.32 5.82 5.19
C PHE A 222 -2.20 6.87 5.04
N THR A 223 -2.52 8.17 5.13
CA THR A 223 -1.53 9.24 4.97
C THR A 223 -1.26 10.00 6.27
N GLN A 224 0.00 10.41 6.49
CA GLN A 224 0.38 11.20 7.68
C GLN A 224 -0.41 12.49 7.80
N ALA A 225 -0.57 13.23 6.69
CA ALA A 225 -1.28 14.51 6.70
C ALA A 225 -2.75 14.37 7.10
N LYS A 226 -3.43 13.33 6.62
CA LYS A 226 -4.83 13.05 6.96
C LYS A 226 -4.96 12.50 8.38
N GLY A 227 -4.06 11.62 8.82
CA GLY A 227 -4.01 11.15 10.19
C GLY A 227 -3.92 12.31 11.17
N ARG A 228 -3.06 13.30 10.89
CA ARG A 228 -2.94 14.53 11.68
C ARG A 228 -4.26 15.33 11.70
N GLU A 229 -4.85 15.62 10.52
CA GLU A 229 -6.11 16.37 10.38
C GLU A 229 -7.25 15.70 11.17
N SER A 230 -7.34 14.38 11.07
CA SER A 230 -8.34 13.57 11.75
C SER A 230 -8.14 13.60 13.27
N MET A 231 -6.91 13.43 13.75
CA MET A 231 -6.61 13.50 15.17
C MET A 231 -6.85 14.91 15.75
N GLU A 232 -6.48 15.97 15.04
CA GLU A 232 -6.82 17.35 15.44
C GLU A 232 -8.34 17.57 15.58
N THR A 233 -9.13 16.93 14.74
CA THR A 233 -10.60 16.98 14.80
C THR A 233 -11.13 16.25 16.03
N LEU A 234 -10.61 15.06 16.32
CA LEU A 234 -10.99 14.27 17.48
C LEU A 234 -10.62 14.98 18.80
N LEU A 235 -9.42 15.54 18.90
CA LEU A 235 -8.94 16.28 20.07
C LEU A 235 -9.77 17.54 20.37
N LYS A 236 -10.35 18.18 19.35
CA LYS A 236 -11.27 19.32 19.54
C LYS A 236 -12.66 18.89 20.01
N LYS A 237 -13.07 17.66 19.72
CA LYS A 237 -14.42 17.14 19.98
C LYS A 237 -14.52 16.38 21.30
N TYR A 238 -13.44 15.70 21.69
CA TYR A 238 -13.40 14.83 22.86
C TYR A 238 -12.27 15.24 23.81
N ASP A 239 -12.63 15.60 25.02
CA ASP A 239 -11.65 15.95 26.07
C ASP A 239 -11.00 14.71 26.68
N ASP A 240 -11.70 13.57 26.64
CA ASP A 240 -11.32 12.32 27.28
C ASP A 240 -11.22 11.21 26.24
N ILE A 241 -10.00 10.96 25.78
CA ILE A 241 -9.61 9.88 24.88
C ILE A 241 -8.55 9.07 25.60
N ASP A 242 -8.81 7.78 25.84
CA ASP A 242 -7.89 6.84 26.46
C ASP A 242 -7.04 6.08 25.46
N VAL A 243 -7.61 5.76 24.28
CA VAL A 243 -6.96 4.91 23.29
C VAL A 243 -7.16 5.48 21.89
N VAL A 244 -6.08 5.49 21.13
CA VAL A 244 -6.08 5.78 19.70
C VAL A 244 -5.67 4.51 18.97
N ILE A 245 -6.56 4.01 18.12
CA ILE A 245 -6.26 2.95 17.14
C ILE A 245 -6.01 3.63 15.81
N SER A 246 -4.81 3.55 15.29
CA SER A 246 -4.44 4.13 14.00
C SER A 246 -4.06 3.02 13.03
N GLU A 247 -4.85 2.84 11.97
CA GLU A 247 -4.77 1.68 11.08
C GLU A 247 -3.51 1.66 10.18
N ASN A 248 -2.57 2.62 10.35
CA ASN A 248 -1.21 2.50 9.83
C ASN A 248 -0.26 3.51 10.50
N ASP A 249 1.04 3.27 10.36
CA ASP A 249 2.12 4.05 10.97
C ASP A 249 2.17 5.50 10.49
N ASN A 250 1.96 5.76 9.21
CA ASN A 250 2.00 7.13 8.71
C ASN A 250 0.88 7.99 9.31
N MET A 251 -0.33 7.46 9.47
CA MET A 251 -1.38 8.17 10.21
C MET A 251 -1.02 8.34 11.69
N THR A 252 -0.39 7.31 12.29
CA THR A 252 0.08 7.35 13.69
C THR A 252 1.09 8.48 13.90
N PHE A 253 2.06 8.67 13.02
CA PHE A 253 2.99 9.81 13.10
C PHE A 253 2.26 11.15 13.05
N GLY A 254 1.27 11.28 12.16
CA GLY A 254 0.43 12.48 12.11
C GLY A 254 -0.39 12.69 13.36
N ALA A 255 -0.92 11.61 13.95
CA ALA A 255 -1.67 11.67 15.21
C ALA A 255 -0.78 12.07 16.39
N ILE A 256 0.42 11.52 16.50
CA ILE A 256 1.43 11.89 17.52
C ILE A 256 1.72 13.40 17.45
N ASP A 257 2.00 13.91 16.24
CA ASP A 257 2.22 15.35 16.02
C ASP A 257 1.04 16.20 16.54
N ALA A 258 -0.21 15.80 16.22
CA ALA A 258 -1.41 16.52 16.64
C ALA A 258 -1.62 16.48 18.16
N ILE A 259 -1.35 15.33 18.80
CA ILE A 259 -1.44 15.12 20.25
C ILE A 259 -0.43 16.02 20.97
N GLN A 260 0.82 16.04 20.50
CA GLN A 260 1.91 16.86 21.08
C GLN A 260 1.62 18.35 20.92
N ASP A 261 1.15 18.80 19.75
CA ASP A 261 0.76 20.20 19.51
C ASP A 261 -0.41 20.65 20.40
N ALA A 262 -1.29 19.72 20.78
CA ALA A 262 -2.36 19.97 21.75
C ALA A 262 -1.87 20.00 23.22
N GLY A 263 -0.56 19.79 23.45
CA GLY A 263 0.05 19.75 24.80
C GLY A 263 -0.29 18.48 25.57
N ARG A 264 -0.67 17.40 24.87
CA ARG A 264 -0.96 16.07 25.43
C ARG A 264 0.15 15.09 25.06
N SER A 265 0.06 13.87 25.56
CA SER A 265 1.04 12.81 25.32
C SER A 265 0.35 11.49 24.98
N CYS A 266 1.05 10.63 24.26
CA CYS A 266 0.63 9.25 24.00
C CYS A 266 1.77 8.28 24.28
N GLY A 267 1.49 6.98 24.22
CA GLY A 267 2.46 5.96 24.53
C GLY A 267 2.50 5.55 26.00
N PRO A 268 3.49 4.73 26.40
CA PRO A 268 3.58 4.23 27.78
C PRO A 268 3.71 5.34 28.82
N GLY A 269 2.70 5.43 29.70
CA GLY A 269 2.63 6.47 30.72
C GLY A 269 2.17 7.84 30.23
N GLY A 270 1.81 7.95 28.95
CA GLY A 270 1.15 9.13 28.38
C GLY A 270 -0.34 9.22 28.71
N ASP A 271 -0.98 10.29 28.21
CA ASP A 271 -2.42 10.51 28.38
C ASP A 271 -3.26 9.51 27.59
N MET A 272 -2.71 8.98 26.48
CA MET A 272 -3.40 8.08 25.55
C MET A 272 -2.54 6.84 25.25
N ILE A 273 -3.18 5.69 25.19
CA ILE A 273 -2.60 4.48 24.63
C ILE A 273 -2.62 4.61 23.10
N MET A 274 -1.47 4.42 22.44
CA MET A 274 -1.33 4.48 21.00
C MET A 274 -1.07 3.08 20.45
N ILE A 275 -1.96 2.60 19.57
CA ILE A 275 -1.83 1.33 18.84
C ILE A 275 -1.77 1.63 17.36
N SER A 276 -0.77 1.05 16.67
CA SER A 276 -0.47 1.24 15.26
C SER A 276 -0.47 -0.07 14.50
N PHE A 277 -0.36 0.01 13.18
CA PHE A 277 -0.20 -1.11 12.26
C PHE A 277 0.85 -0.76 11.21
N ASP A 278 1.49 -1.73 10.63
CA ASP A 278 2.55 -1.80 9.62
C ASP A 278 3.91 -2.18 10.23
N ALA A 279 4.27 -1.61 11.37
CA ALA A 279 5.53 -1.78 12.07
C ALA A 279 6.76 -1.44 11.19
N VAL A 280 6.77 -0.29 10.50
CA VAL A 280 7.95 0.21 9.80
C VAL A 280 9.03 0.61 10.81
N GLN A 281 10.30 0.67 10.37
CA GLN A 281 11.43 1.00 11.27
C GLN A 281 11.17 2.28 12.08
N ALA A 282 10.65 3.33 11.44
CA ALA A 282 10.35 4.60 12.10
C ALA A 282 9.30 4.47 13.21
N ALA A 283 8.33 3.54 13.09
CA ALA A 283 7.35 3.27 14.14
C ALA A 283 7.96 2.54 15.34
N LEU A 284 8.87 1.58 15.09
CA LEU A 284 9.65 0.97 16.17
C LEU A 284 10.56 1.98 16.88
N GLU A 285 11.12 2.96 16.15
CA GLU A 285 11.88 4.08 16.74
C GLU A 285 10.98 4.99 17.58
N ALA A 286 9.77 5.31 17.14
CA ALA A 286 8.76 6.05 17.91
C ALA A 286 8.31 5.25 19.15
N MET A 287 8.14 3.93 19.04
CA MET A 287 7.87 3.04 20.17
C MET A 287 9.01 3.08 21.19
N GLN A 288 10.27 3.03 20.72
CA GLN A 288 11.46 3.15 21.58
C GLN A 288 11.52 4.52 22.26
N ALA A 289 11.06 5.59 21.60
CA ALA A 289 10.93 6.94 22.17
C ALA A 289 9.79 7.05 23.18
N GLY A 290 8.90 6.06 23.29
CA GLY A 290 7.80 6.02 24.23
C GLY A 290 6.52 6.70 23.69
N GLU A 291 6.32 6.75 22.38
CA GLU A 291 5.19 7.41 21.72
C GLU A 291 4.12 6.41 21.22
N ILE A 292 4.49 5.13 21.03
CA ILE A 292 3.62 4.03 20.60
C ILE A 292 3.68 2.91 21.65
N ASN A 293 2.54 2.31 21.98
CA ASN A 293 2.45 1.19 22.93
C ASN A 293 2.60 -0.17 22.27
N ALA A 294 1.93 -0.37 21.14
CA ALA A 294 2.00 -1.59 20.34
C ALA A 294 1.82 -1.29 18.87
N ASP A 295 2.42 -2.15 18.04
CA ASP A 295 2.38 -2.04 16.59
C ASP A 295 2.24 -3.43 15.97
N PHE A 296 1.21 -3.62 15.14
CA PHE A 296 0.87 -4.88 14.52
C PHE A 296 1.44 -4.92 13.10
N GLU A 297 2.37 -5.85 12.89
CA GLU A 297 3.08 -5.94 11.63
C GLU A 297 2.15 -6.25 10.47
N CYS A 298 2.23 -5.44 9.42
CA CYS A 298 1.87 -5.77 8.06
C CYS A 298 3.17 -5.85 7.25
N ASN A 299 3.53 -7.01 6.74
CA ASN A 299 4.83 -7.21 6.13
C ASN A 299 4.84 -6.83 4.64
N PRO A 300 5.55 -5.75 4.23
CA PRO A 300 5.57 -5.28 2.84
C PRO A 300 6.45 -6.12 1.91
N LEU A 301 7.24 -7.06 2.44
CA LEU A 301 8.21 -7.82 1.65
C LEU A 301 7.56 -8.95 0.84
N GLN A 302 6.53 -8.62 0.07
CA GLN A 302 5.71 -9.55 -0.72
C GLN A 302 6.36 -9.95 -2.06
N GLY A 303 7.34 -9.20 -2.54
CA GLY A 303 7.98 -9.42 -3.85
C GLY A 303 8.56 -10.82 -4.04
N PRO A 304 9.33 -11.39 -3.09
CA PRO A 304 9.86 -12.75 -3.22
C PRO A 304 8.77 -13.81 -3.36
N LYS A 305 7.69 -13.71 -2.57
CA LYS A 305 6.53 -14.61 -2.63
C LYS A 305 5.81 -14.50 -3.96
N LEU A 306 5.63 -13.27 -4.47
CA LEU A 306 5.04 -13.00 -5.77
C LEU A 306 5.86 -13.64 -6.91
N ALA A 307 7.18 -13.42 -6.92
CA ALA A 307 8.07 -13.98 -7.93
C ALA A 307 8.08 -15.53 -7.91
N GLU A 308 8.08 -16.14 -6.71
CA GLU A 308 7.94 -17.58 -6.52
C GLU A 308 6.60 -18.09 -7.06
N THR A 309 5.50 -17.42 -6.71
CA THR A 309 4.14 -17.78 -7.14
C THR A 309 4.03 -17.78 -8.67
N ILE A 310 4.54 -16.74 -9.36
CA ILE A 310 4.55 -16.69 -10.82
C ILE A 310 5.35 -17.85 -11.41
N LYS A 311 6.55 -18.16 -10.88
CA LYS A 311 7.37 -19.27 -11.36
C LYS A 311 6.70 -20.64 -11.18
N ARG A 312 5.96 -20.84 -10.09
CA ARG A 312 5.17 -22.06 -9.86
C ARG A 312 4.05 -22.19 -10.90
N LEU A 313 3.35 -21.10 -11.21
CA LEU A 313 2.30 -21.07 -12.24
C LEU A 313 2.90 -21.37 -13.64
N GLU A 314 4.06 -20.82 -13.98
CA GLU A 314 4.78 -21.14 -15.23
C GLU A 314 5.17 -22.62 -15.35
N ASN A 315 5.47 -23.26 -14.21
CA ASN A 315 5.75 -24.70 -14.17
C ASN A 315 4.46 -25.57 -14.22
N GLY A 316 3.27 -24.97 -14.26
CA GLY A 316 1.99 -25.65 -14.24
C GLY A 316 1.62 -26.21 -12.86
N GLU A 317 2.19 -25.65 -11.80
CA GLU A 317 1.86 -26.03 -10.42
C GLU A 317 0.60 -25.30 -9.96
N GLU A 318 -0.19 -25.99 -9.12
CA GLU A 318 -1.30 -25.34 -8.43
C GLU A 318 -0.78 -24.46 -7.28
N VAL A 319 -1.43 -23.31 -7.06
CA VAL A 319 -1.17 -22.41 -5.95
C VAL A 319 -2.45 -22.26 -5.12
N GLU A 320 -2.30 -21.96 -3.83
CA GLU A 320 -3.43 -21.69 -2.96
C GLU A 320 -4.18 -20.42 -3.41
N LYS A 321 -5.50 -20.40 -3.26
CA LYS A 321 -6.33 -19.24 -3.65
C LYS A 321 -5.99 -18.00 -2.85
N VAL A 322 -5.71 -18.16 -1.55
CA VAL A 322 -5.26 -17.11 -0.64
C VAL A 322 -3.95 -17.56 -0.01
N GLN A 323 -2.94 -16.73 -0.09
CA GLN A 323 -1.61 -16.94 0.47
C GLN A 323 -1.33 -15.84 1.49
N TYR A 324 -1.51 -16.13 2.77
CA TYR A 324 -1.19 -15.18 3.83
C TYR A 324 0.32 -15.00 3.98
N ILE A 325 0.73 -13.76 4.28
CA ILE A 325 2.08 -13.43 4.72
C ILE A 325 2.14 -13.68 6.23
N GLU A 326 3.25 -14.24 6.71
CA GLU A 326 3.47 -14.41 8.16
C GLU A 326 3.82 -13.06 8.78
N GLU A 327 3.12 -12.71 9.85
CA GLU A 327 3.20 -11.42 10.53
C GLU A 327 3.18 -11.62 12.04
N THR A 328 3.62 -10.61 12.77
CA THR A 328 3.70 -10.61 14.23
C THR A 328 3.23 -9.26 14.78
N TYR A 329 3.51 -8.97 16.04
CA TYR A 329 3.35 -7.65 16.62
C TYR A 329 4.58 -7.28 17.45
N PHE A 330 4.71 -6.00 17.76
CA PHE A 330 5.75 -5.46 18.60
C PHE A 330 5.14 -4.60 19.70
N ASP A 331 5.76 -4.61 20.88
CA ASP A 331 5.38 -3.73 21.97
C ASP A 331 6.62 -3.32 22.79
N THR A 332 6.39 -2.43 23.74
CA THR A 332 7.46 -1.82 24.55
C THR A 332 8.14 -2.76 25.53
N THR A 333 7.69 -4.01 25.66
CA THR A 333 8.33 -5.04 26.51
C THR A 333 9.46 -5.77 25.78
N MET A 334 9.57 -5.59 24.46
CA MET A 334 10.53 -6.30 23.58
C MET A 334 11.88 -5.55 23.48
N ASP A 335 12.91 -6.23 22.98
CA ASP A 335 14.23 -5.64 22.68
C ASP A 335 14.17 -4.80 21.39
N LEU A 336 13.60 -3.60 21.51
CA LEU A 336 13.38 -2.68 20.38
C LEU A 336 14.70 -2.30 19.70
N GLU A 337 15.81 -2.19 20.41
CA GLU A 337 17.11 -1.84 19.79
C GLU A 337 17.56 -2.91 18.79
N THR A 338 17.38 -4.18 19.13
CA THR A 338 17.69 -5.30 18.23
C THR A 338 16.70 -5.38 17.06
N LEU A 339 15.41 -5.17 17.32
CA LEU A 339 14.37 -5.18 16.30
C LEU A 339 14.57 -4.07 15.27
N ILE A 340 14.79 -2.82 15.69
CA ILE A 340 15.06 -1.68 14.81
C ILE A 340 16.27 -1.95 13.90
N ARG A 341 17.37 -2.49 14.46
CA ARG A 341 18.57 -2.80 13.67
C ARG A 341 18.36 -3.90 12.63
N GLY A 342 17.42 -4.80 12.88
CA GLY A 342 17.07 -5.91 11.97
C GLY A 342 15.97 -5.56 10.97
N ARG A 343 15.28 -4.44 11.14
CA ARG A 343 14.14 -4.06 10.32
C ARG A 343 14.59 -3.65 8.92
N ALA A 344 13.96 -4.21 7.89
CA ALA A 344 14.34 -3.99 6.49
C ALA A 344 13.49 -2.87 5.81
N TYR A 345 12.50 -2.33 6.50
CA TYR A 345 11.57 -1.33 5.98
C TYR A 345 11.04 -0.39 7.07
#